data_11a5750034e57e93bb4f266d26b36b46
#
_entry.id   11a5750034e57e93bb4f266d26b36b46
#
_cell.length_a   1.000
_cell.length_b   1.000
_cell.length_c   1.000
_cell.angle_alpha   90.00
_cell.angle_beta   90.00
_cell.angle_gamma   90.00
#
_symmetry.space_group_name_H-M   'P 1'
#
loop_
_entity.id
_entity.type
_entity.pdbx_description
1 polymer ?
#
loop_
_entity_poly.entity_id
_entity_poly.type
_entity_poly.pdbx_seq_one_letter_code
_entity_poly.pdbx_strand_id
1 'polypeptide(L)'
;MSEEPRVRRRARLRTKETKELRDRLAAALGGVNLWGEAAAVETGEFNDRALVLVDNKLHGLWTGMDLAAAPFLTVRGLLHYKPALRYVTVDMGAVKFVVNGADVMAPGIVEADPALQVGDWCWIRDEKNKQPLAVGQCLVPGAAMPRGKGKAVKSIHHLGDKLWLLET
;
A
#
# COMPACT_ATOMS: atom_id res chain seq x y z
N MET A 1 28.13 14.20 4.87
CA MET A 1 26.85 14.65 4.28
C MET A 1 26.04 13.42 3.90
N SER A 2 24.83 13.29 4.46
CA SER A 2 23.92 12.24 4.02
C SER A 2 23.31 12.65 2.68
N GLU A 3 23.39 11.78 1.69
CA GLU A 3 22.62 11.97 0.46
C GLU A 3 21.11 12.01 0.79
N GLU A 4 20.40 12.92 0.15
CA GLU A 4 18.94 12.93 0.26
C GLU A 4 18.37 11.58 -0.22
N PRO A 5 17.36 11.02 0.50
CA PRO A 5 16.75 9.77 0.09
C PRO A 5 16.09 9.92 -1.29
N ARG A 6 16.49 9.08 -2.22
CA ARG A 6 15.96 9.09 -3.59
C ARG A 6 15.76 7.68 -4.13
N VAL A 7 14.88 7.57 -5.10
CA VAL A 7 14.67 6.33 -5.84
C VAL A 7 15.90 6.04 -6.70
N ARG A 8 16.41 4.82 -6.59
CA ARG A 8 17.56 4.34 -7.38
C ARG A 8 17.08 3.39 -8.48
N ARG A 9 17.93 3.18 -9.49
CA ARG A 9 17.71 2.21 -10.57
C ARG A 9 16.36 2.34 -11.24
N ARG A 10 15.94 3.55 -11.53
CA ARG A 10 14.71 3.81 -12.24
C ARG A 10 14.81 3.27 -13.67
N ALA A 11 13.83 2.48 -14.06
CA ALA A 11 13.74 1.89 -15.39
C ALA A 11 12.31 2.01 -15.91
N ARG A 12 12.16 2.60 -17.09
CA ARG A 12 10.85 2.72 -17.73
C ARG A 12 10.37 1.36 -18.24
N LEU A 13 9.14 1.01 -17.92
CA LEU A 13 8.49 -0.19 -18.41
C LEU A 13 8.04 -0.01 -19.86
N ARG A 14 8.12 -1.10 -20.62
CA ARG A 14 7.52 -1.17 -21.96
C ARG A 14 6.00 -1.22 -21.86
N THR A 15 5.32 -0.89 -22.95
CA THR A 15 3.85 -0.87 -22.99
C THR A 15 3.22 -2.17 -22.51
N LYS A 16 3.72 -3.31 -22.93
CA LYS A 16 3.21 -4.62 -22.50
C LYS A 16 3.40 -4.87 -21.02
N GLU A 17 4.59 -4.58 -20.48
CA GLU A 17 4.90 -4.74 -19.06
C GLU A 17 4.05 -3.80 -18.19
N THR A 18 3.86 -2.58 -18.66
CA THR A 18 3.01 -1.58 -17.98
C THR A 18 1.57 -2.05 -17.87
N LYS A 19 1.02 -2.62 -18.95
CA LYS A 19 -0.34 -3.18 -18.97
C LYS A 19 -0.47 -4.38 -18.05
N GLU A 20 0.49 -5.30 -18.08
CA GLU A 20 0.50 -6.50 -17.22
C GLU A 20 0.53 -6.13 -15.74
N LEU A 21 1.37 -5.18 -15.37
CA LEU A 21 1.47 -4.68 -14.00
C LEU A 21 0.16 -4.02 -13.56
N ARG A 22 -0.41 -3.18 -14.40
CA ARG A 22 -1.70 -2.53 -14.15
C ARG A 22 -2.81 -3.55 -13.91
N ASP A 23 -2.91 -4.54 -14.78
CA ASP A 23 -3.95 -5.55 -14.72
C ASP A 23 -3.82 -6.42 -13.45
N ARG A 24 -2.59 -6.79 -13.07
CA ARG A 24 -2.32 -7.51 -11.82
C ARG A 24 -2.76 -6.71 -10.60
N LEU A 25 -2.41 -5.44 -10.55
CA LEU A 25 -2.73 -4.57 -9.42
C LEU A 25 -4.23 -4.27 -9.37
N ALA A 26 -4.86 -3.99 -10.50
CA ALA A 26 -6.29 -3.74 -10.60
C ALA A 26 -7.12 -4.96 -10.16
N ALA A 27 -6.72 -6.17 -10.54
CA ALA A 27 -7.39 -7.40 -10.11
C ALA A 27 -7.33 -7.58 -8.59
N ALA A 28 -6.18 -7.32 -7.98
CA ALA A 28 -6.02 -7.37 -6.53
C ALA A 28 -6.87 -6.33 -5.79
N LEU A 29 -7.20 -5.22 -6.43
CA LEU A 29 -7.95 -4.10 -5.86
C LEU A 29 -9.44 -4.08 -6.26
N GLY A 30 -9.93 -5.12 -6.93
CA GLY A 30 -11.34 -5.23 -7.33
C GLY A 30 -11.72 -4.41 -8.56
N GLY A 31 -10.79 -4.17 -9.48
CA GLY A 31 -11.08 -3.55 -10.77
C GLY A 31 -11.03 -2.02 -10.76
N VAL A 32 -10.27 -1.43 -9.90
CA VAL A 32 -10.02 0.02 -9.83
C VAL A 32 -9.39 0.53 -11.13
N ASN A 33 -9.78 1.73 -11.56
CA ASN A 33 -9.13 2.42 -12.66
C ASN A 33 -7.78 2.98 -12.20
N LEU A 34 -6.71 2.35 -12.68
CA LEU A 34 -5.35 2.80 -12.45
C LEU A 34 -4.90 3.73 -13.60
N TRP A 35 -3.60 3.80 -13.85
CA TRP A 35 -3.08 4.66 -14.93
C TRP A 35 -3.55 4.24 -16.32
N GLY A 36 -3.63 5.21 -17.23
CA GLY A 36 -3.98 4.97 -18.62
C GLY A 36 -2.76 4.63 -19.50
N GLU A 37 -2.99 4.37 -20.79
CA GLU A 37 -1.95 3.98 -21.76
C GLU A 37 -0.89 5.08 -21.97
N ALA A 38 -1.25 6.35 -21.79
CA ALA A 38 -0.33 7.47 -21.97
C ALA A 38 0.60 7.69 -20.77
N ALA A 39 0.38 7.02 -19.64
CA ALA A 39 1.19 7.20 -18.44
C ALA A 39 2.62 6.65 -18.62
N ALA A 40 3.58 7.38 -18.08
CA ALA A 40 4.96 6.93 -17.98
C ALA A 40 5.13 6.12 -16.69
N VAL A 41 5.27 4.80 -16.83
CA VAL A 41 5.40 3.88 -15.69
C VAL A 41 6.84 3.39 -15.59
N GLU A 42 7.41 3.51 -14.41
CA GLU A 42 8.77 3.07 -14.10
C GLU A 42 8.75 2.14 -12.89
N THR A 43 9.73 1.25 -12.83
CA THR A 43 10.14 0.62 -11.58
C THR A 43 11.36 1.33 -11.02
N GLY A 44 11.55 1.24 -9.73
CA GLY A 44 12.72 1.79 -9.04
C GLY A 44 12.97 1.04 -7.75
N GLU A 45 13.96 1.47 -6.99
CA GLU A 45 14.36 0.82 -5.74
C GLU A 45 14.61 1.85 -4.64
N PHE A 46 14.22 1.50 -3.42
CA PHE A 46 14.55 2.24 -2.22
C PHE A 46 14.56 1.29 -1.01
N ASN A 47 15.67 1.29 -0.25
CA ASN A 47 15.83 0.44 0.95
C ASN A 47 15.46 -1.03 0.71
N ASP A 48 16.08 -1.65 -0.31
CA ASP A 48 15.88 -3.05 -0.68
C ASP A 48 14.43 -3.42 -1.01
N ARG A 49 13.67 -2.45 -1.48
CA ARG A 49 12.28 -2.61 -1.89
C ARG A 49 12.08 -2.05 -3.29
N ALA A 50 11.40 -2.82 -4.14
CA ALA A 50 11.00 -2.36 -5.46
C ALA A 50 9.78 -1.44 -5.37
N LEU A 51 9.72 -0.46 -6.25
CA LEU A 51 8.71 0.59 -6.29
C LEU A 51 8.12 0.72 -7.69
N VAL A 52 6.91 1.24 -7.75
CA VAL A 52 6.24 1.66 -8.99
C VAL A 52 6.07 3.17 -8.99
N LEU A 53 6.58 3.83 -10.04
CA LEU A 53 6.35 5.25 -10.26
C LEU A 53 5.46 5.44 -11.49
N VAL A 54 4.46 6.29 -11.35
CA VAL A 54 3.54 6.65 -12.44
C VAL A 54 3.62 8.15 -12.63
N ASP A 55 4.06 8.60 -13.78
CA ASP A 55 4.29 10.01 -14.09
C ASP A 55 5.11 10.72 -13.00
N ASN A 56 6.20 10.10 -12.60
CA ASN A 56 7.11 10.53 -11.52
C ASN A 56 6.52 10.54 -10.10
N LYS A 57 5.39 9.89 -9.87
CA LYS A 57 4.78 9.77 -8.53
C LYS A 57 4.89 8.35 -8.02
N LEU A 58 5.24 8.21 -6.75
CA LEU A 58 5.35 6.90 -6.09
C LEU A 58 3.96 6.34 -5.78
N HIS A 59 3.45 5.46 -6.64
CA HIS A 59 2.10 4.91 -6.52
C HIS A 59 2.05 3.44 -6.07
N GLY A 60 3.14 2.71 -6.20
CA GLY A 60 3.15 1.29 -5.84
C GLY A 60 4.46 0.82 -5.20
N LEU A 61 4.38 -0.33 -4.55
CA LEU A 61 5.52 -0.95 -3.89
C LEU A 61 5.38 -2.47 -3.87
N TRP A 62 6.52 -3.14 -3.71
CA TRP A 62 6.61 -4.54 -3.30
C TRP A 62 7.14 -4.62 -1.86
N THR A 63 7.05 -5.77 -1.23
CA THR A 63 7.66 -6.00 0.08
C THR A 63 9.18 -6.11 0.02
N GLY A 64 9.71 -6.53 -1.13
CA GLY A 64 11.13 -6.71 -1.40
C GLY A 64 11.45 -6.42 -2.84
N MET A 65 12.43 -7.16 -3.41
CA MET A 65 12.96 -6.94 -4.75
C MET A 65 12.43 -7.94 -5.78
N ASP A 66 11.59 -8.90 -5.38
CA ASP A 66 10.99 -9.88 -6.28
C ASP A 66 9.76 -9.28 -6.99
N LEU A 67 9.93 -8.87 -8.23
CA LEU A 67 8.86 -8.28 -9.06
C LEU A 67 7.80 -9.32 -9.50
N ALA A 68 8.07 -10.61 -9.33
CA ALA A 68 7.08 -11.65 -9.59
C ALA A 68 6.06 -11.76 -8.45
N ALA A 69 6.40 -11.26 -7.25
CA ALA A 69 5.46 -11.18 -6.14
C ALA A 69 4.37 -10.14 -6.43
N ALA A 70 3.29 -10.16 -5.66
CA ALA A 70 2.20 -9.21 -5.81
C ALA A 70 2.61 -7.82 -5.28
N PRO A 71 2.50 -6.75 -6.09
CA PRO A 71 2.66 -5.39 -5.62
C PRO A 71 1.37 -4.86 -4.98
N PHE A 72 1.49 -3.71 -4.31
CA PHE A 72 0.33 -2.98 -3.80
C PHE A 72 0.49 -1.48 -4.00
N LEU A 73 -0.55 -0.70 -3.69
CA LEU A 73 -0.47 0.75 -3.73
C LEU A 73 0.24 1.30 -2.49
N THR A 74 1.00 2.37 -2.68
CA THR A 74 1.47 3.20 -1.56
C THR A 74 0.31 4.04 -1.02
N VAL A 75 0.50 4.71 0.11
CA VAL A 75 -0.50 5.66 0.63
C VAL A 75 -0.82 6.74 -0.41
N ARG A 76 0.19 7.22 -1.12
CA ARG A 76 0.01 8.20 -2.20
C ARG A 76 -0.82 7.63 -3.36
N GLY A 77 -0.59 6.38 -3.73
CA GLY A 77 -1.40 5.67 -4.71
C GLY A 77 -2.85 5.46 -4.25
N LEU A 78 -3.05 5.13 -2.99
CA LEU A 78 -4.39 5.00 -2.41
C LEU A 78 -5.18 6.31 -2.45
N LEU A 79 -4.53 7.43 -2.12
CA LEU A 79 -5.14 8.77 -2.20
C LEU A 79 -5.52 9.13 -3.63
N HIS A 80 -4.73 8.71 -4.61
CA HIS A 80 -4.95 9.01 -6.01
C HIS A 80 -6.03 8.13 -6.65
N TYR A 81 -5.98 6.81 -6.46
CA TYR A 81 -6.86 5.84 -7.12
C TYR A 81 -8.12 5.49 -6.33
N LYS A 82 -8.11 5.65 -5.03
CA LYS A 82 -9.26 5.44 -4.13
C LYS A 82 -9.95 4.06 -4.31
N PRO A 83 -9.23 2.94 -4.10
CA PRO A 83 -9.82 1.61 -4.22
C PRO A 83 -10.89 1.37 -3.16
N ALA A 84 -11.88 0.53 -3.47
CA ALA A 84 -12.98 0.20 -2.56
C ALA A 84 -12.70 -1.03 -1.68
N LEU A 85 -11.83 -1.94 -2.13
CA LEU A 85 -11.56 -3.22 -1.47
C LEU A 85 -10.24 -3.23 -0.71
N ARG A 86 -9.99 -4.31 0.03
CA ARG A 86 -8.76 -4.54 0.79
C ARG A 86 -8.53 -3.59 1.96
N TYR A 87 -9.57 -2.93 2.43
CA TYR A 87 -9.51 -1.98 3.53
C TYR A 87 -9.53 -2.66 4.90
N VAL A 88 -8.92 -1.99 5.86
CA VAL A 88 -9.04 -2.26 7.30
C VAL A 88 -9.29 -0.93 7.98
N THR A 89 -10.45 -0.77 8.58
CA THR A 89 -10.88 0.49 9.21
C THR A 89 -10.57 0.47 10.70
N VAL A 90 -9.85 1.48 11.17
CA VAL A 90 -9.47 1.61 12.58
C VAL A 90 -10.23 2.75 13.24
N ASP A 91 -10.45 2.65 14.55
CA ASP A 91 -11.07 3.72 15.34
C ASP A 91 -10.09 4.91 15.50
N MET A 92 -10.62 6.06 15.93
CA MET A 92 -9.81 7.28 16.02
C MET A 92 -8.71 7.17 17.08
N GLY A 93 -8.88 6.34 18.11
CA GLY A 93 -7.85 6.09 19.12
C GLY A 93 -6.63 5.33 18.59
N ALA A 94 -6.81 4.53 17.53
CA ALA A 94 -5.73 3.78 16.92
C ALA A 94 -4.93 4.59 15.89
N VAL A 95 -5.51 5.67 15.34
CA VAL A 95 -4.90 6.45 14.24
C VAL A 95 -3.47 6.89 14.53
N LYS A 96 -3.22 7.46 15.70
CA LYS A 96 -1.88 7.97 16.07
C LYS A 96 -0.82 6.87 16.09
N PHE A 97 -1.17 5.65 16.47
CA PHE A 97 -0.24 4.52 16.47
C PHE A 97 0.05 4.04 15.06
N VAL A 98 -0.98 3.98 14.22
CA VAL A 98 -0.85 3.57 12.81
C VAL A 98 0.05 4.55 12.04
N VAL A 99 -0.16 5.86 12.17
CA VAL A 99 0.66 6.87 11.48
C VAL A 99 2.07 6.99 12.05
N ASN A 100 2.34 6.41 13.20
CA ASN A 100 3.69 6.28 13.76
C ASN A 100 4.38 4.95 13.40
N GLY A 101 3.75 4.13 12.57
CA GLY A 101 4.34 2.90 12.06
C GLY A 101 4.11 1.65 12.89
N ALA A 102 3.29 1.71 13.92
CA ALA A 102 2.96 0.54 14.71
C ALA A 102 2.13 -0.47 13.91
N ASP A 103 2.32 -1.75 14.19
CA ASP A 103 1.44 -2.79 13.67
C ASP A 103 0.00 -2.57 14.16
N VAL A 104 -0.97 -2.94 13.34
CA VAL A 104 -2.38 -2.72 13.66
C VAL A 104 -2.88 -3.82 14.58
N MET A 105 -3.38 -3.41 15.74
CA MET A 105 -3.93 -4.31 16.75
C MET A 105 -5.43 -4.50 16.52
N ALA A 106 -5.90 -5.74 16.54
CA ALA A 106 -7.29 -6.08 16.26
C ALA A 106 -8.32 -5.34 17.15
N PRO A 107 -8.07 -5.08 18.44
CA PRO A 107 -9.02 -4.32 19.26
C PRO A 107 -9.34 -2.92 18.74
N GLY A 108 -8.43 -2.29 17.97
CA GLY A 108 -8.65 -0.99 17.33
C GLY A 108 -9.35 -1.04 15.98
N ILE A 109 -9.61 -2.23 15.44
CA ILE A 109 -10.26 -2.39 14.14
C ILE A 109 -11.77 -2.45 14.33
N VAL A 110 -12.50 -1.61 13.59
CA VAL A 110 -13.96 -1.56 13.63
C VAL A 110 -14.60 -2.29 12.44
N GLU A 111 -13.86 -2.37 11.33
CA GLU A 111 -14.35 -2.97 10.10
C GLU A 111 -13.15 -3.44 9.26
N ALA A 112 -13.31 -4.53 8.51
CA ALA A 112 -12.31 -5.00 7.58
C ALA A 112 -12.98 -5.72 6.40
N ASP A 113 -12.35 -5.65 5.23
CA ASP A 113 -12.78 -6.42 4.07
C ASP A 113 -12.76 -7.93 4.44
N PRO A 114 -13.92 -8.59 4.45
CA PRO A 114 -14.00 -10.00 4.89
C PRO A 114 -13.32 -10.97 3.94
N ALA A 115 -13.01 -10.56 2.72
CA ALA A 115 -12.30 -11.39 1.75
C ALA A 115 -10.78 -11.47 2.00
N LEU A 116 -10.23 -10.62 2.88
CA LEU A 116 -8.81 -10.64 3.20
C LEU A 116 -8.40 -11.95 3.86
N GLN A 117 -7.28 -12.52 3.37
CA GLN A 117 -6.66 -13.72 3.91
C GLN A 117 -5.31 -13.40 4.54
N VAL A 118 -4.80 -14.29 5.38
CA VAL A 118 -3.44 -14.18 5.94
C VAL A 118 -2.41 -14.03 4.82
N GLY A 119 -1.53 -13.05 4.93
CA GLY A 119 -0.51 -12.73 3.93
C GLY A 119 -0.94 -11.75 2.85
N ASP A 120 -2.23 -11.47 2.72
CA ASP A 120 -2.72 -10.50 1.74
C ASP A 120 -2.27 -9.09 2.10
N TRP A 121 -2.04 -8.27 1.07
CA TRP A 121 -1.92 -6.84 1.22
C TRP A 121 -3.27 -6.24 1.62
N CYS A 122 -3.22 -5.26 2.50
CA CYS A 122 -4.37 -4.44 2.87
C CYS A 122 -3.94 -3.01 3.10
N TRP A 123 -4.91 -2.10 3.14
CA TRP A 123 -4.66 -0.71 3.48
C TRP A 123 -5.52 -0.28 4.67
N ILE A 124 -4.96 0.59 5.49
CA ILE A 124 -5.54 1.03 6.75
C ILE A 124 -6.16 2.40 6.55
N ARG A 125 -7.38 2.58 7.01
CA ARG A 125 -8.10 3.86 6.94
C ARG A 125 -8.74 4.19 8.29
N ASP A 126 -8.95 5.49 8.54
CA ASP A 126 -9.70 5.90 9.73
C ASP A 126 -11.21 5.72 9.55
N GLU A 127 -11.93 5.55 10.66
CA GLU A 127 -13.38 5.32 10.64
C GLU A 127 -14.19 6.57 10.28
N LYS A 128 -13.65 7.76 10.56
CA LYS A 128 -14.39 9.01 10.43
C LYS A 128 -14.43 9.53 9.00
N ASN A 129 -13.26 9.58 8.33
CA ASN A 129 -13.12 10.16 7.00
C ASN A 129 -12.72 9.13 5.93
N LYS A 130 -12.46 7.89 6.32
CA LYS A 130 -11.97 6.83 5.43
C LYS A 130 -10.67 7.20 4.70
N GLN A 131 -9.82 8.01 5.35
CA GLN A 131 -8.53 8.41 4.78
C GLN A 131 -7.50 7.31 4.89
N PRO A 132 -6.74 7.04 3.82
CA PRO A 132 -5.62 6.10 3.88
C PRO A 132 -4.55 6.57 4.87
N LEU A 133 -4.10 5.65 5.71
CA LEU A 133 -3.09 5.92 6.75
C LEU A 133 -1.83 5.09 6.55
N ALA A 134 -1.99 3.85 6.09
CA ALA A 134 -0.90 2.88 5.98
C ALA A 134 -1.27 1.74 5.04
N VAL A 135 -0.28 0.98 4.65
CA VAL A 135 -0.43 -0.31 3.97
C VAL A 135 0.34 -1.38 4.72
N GLY A 136 -0.15 -2.60 4.67
CA GLY A 136 0.46 -3.70 5.37
C GLY A 136 0.03 -5.06 4.87
N GLN A 137 0.42 -6.09 5.59
CA GLN A 137 0.04 -7.47 5.29
C GLN A 137 -0.77 -8.07 6.43
N CYS A 138 -1.84 -8.77 6.09
CA CYS A 138 -2.72 -9.42 7.06
C CYS A 138 -1.99 -10.53 7.82
N LEU A 139 -2.07 -10.50 9.13
CA LEU A 139 -1.59 -11.55 10.02
C LEU A 139 -2.73 -12.51 10.42
N VAL A 140 -3.97 -12.05 10.29
CA VAL A 140 -5.20 -12.83 10.52
C VAL A 140 -6.18 -12.55 9.37
N PRO A 141 -7.17 -13.43 9.14
CA PRO A 141 -8.20 -13.17 8.13
C PRO A 141 -9.00 -11.90 8.45
N GLY A 142 -9.45 -11.19 7.41
CA GLY A 142 -10.24 -9.97 7.57
C GLY A 142 -11.49 -10.16 8.39
N ALA A 143 -12.17 -11.29 8.24
CA ALA A 143 -13.38 -11.63 9.01
C ALA A 143 -13.15 -11.75 10.52
N ALA A 144 -11.90 -12.02 10.95
CA ALA A 144 -11.52 -12.14 12.37
C ALA A 144 -10.97 -10.83 12.96
N MET A 145 -10.81 -9.79 12.15
CA MET A 145 -10.15 -8.56 12.59
C MET A 145 -11.02 -7.67 13.49
N PRO A 146 -12.32 -7.39 13.18
CA PRO A 146 -13.07 -6.39 13.95
C PRO A 146 -13.15 -6.75 15.42
N ARG A 147 -12.62 -5.85 16.27
CA ARG A 147 -12.59 -6.00 17.73
C ARG A 147 -12.04 -7.35 18.21
N GLY A 148 -11.16 -7.96 17.41
CA GLY A 148 -10.49 -9.21 17.73
C GLY A 148 -9.38 -9.04 18.77
N LYS A 149 -8.42 -9.98 18.76
CA LYS A 149 -7.29 -10.00 19.71
C LYS A 149 -5.95 -9.98 19.00
N GLY A 150 -4.97 -9.36 19.61
CA GLY A 150 -3.59 -9.37 19.16
C GLY A 150 -3.34 -8.57 17.89
N LYS A 151 -2.19 -8.82 17.26
CA LYS A 151 -1.80 -8.15 16.02
C LYS A 151 -2.60 -8.69 14.85
N ALA A 152 -3.21 -7.80 14.08
CA ALA A 152 -3.99 -8.14 12.89
C ALA A 152 -3.27 -7.83 11.58
N VAL A 153 -2.50 -6.74 11.53
CA VAL A 153 -1.78 -6.30 10.32
C VAL A 153 -0.35 -5.89 10.68
N LYS A 154 0.60 -6.40 9.91
CA LYS A 154 1.98 -5.94 9.94
C LYS A 154 2.10 -4.67 9.09
N SER A 155 2.47 -3.55 9.70
CA SER A 155 2.68 -2.30 9.00
C SER A 155 3.93 -2.37 8.10
N ILE A 156 3.80 -1.95 6.85
CA ILE A 156 4.90 -1.93 5.89
C ILE A 156 5.26 -0.51 5.47
N HIS A 157 4.26 0.33 5.27
CA HIS A 157 4.43 1.72 4.86
C HIS A 157 3.28 2.54 5.43
N HIS A 158 3.58 3.75 5.89
CA HIS A 158 2.57 4.62 6.49
C HIS A 158 2.76 6.08 6.11
N LEU A 159 1.74 6.86 6.31
CA LEU A 159 1.76 8.31 6.13
C LEU A 159 2.88 8.93 6.97
N GLY A 160 3.74 9.72 6.35
CA GLY A 160 4.84 10.41 7.01
C GLY A 160 6.14 9.59 7.16
N ASP A 161 6.20 8.35 6.70
CA ASP A 161 7.43 7.57 6.72
C ASP A 161 8.42 7.98 5.61
N LYS A 162 9.54 7.30 5.50
CA LYS A 162 10.57 7.62 4.50
C LYS A 162 10.06 7.48 3.07
N LEU A 163 9.20 6.50 2.78
CA LEU A 163 8.60 6.35 1.45
C LEU A 163 7.63 7.49 1.13
N TRP A 164 6.84 7.91 2.09
CA TRP A 164 5.95 9.06 1.92
C TRP A 164 6.71 10.35 1.61
N LEU A 165 7.83 10.56 2.31
CA LEU A 165 8.67 11.77 2.16
C LEU A 165 9.61 11.70 0.96
N LEU A 166 9.68 10.58 0.27
CA LEU A 166 10.60 10.35 -0.84
C LEU A 166 10.24 11.27 -2.02
N GLU A 167 11.22 12.04 -2.47
CA GLU A 167 11.07 12.89 -3.65
C GLU A 167 11.31 12.09 -4.93
N THR A 168 10.44 12.27 -5.88
CA THR A 168 10.47 11.59 -7.18
C THR A 168 10.33 12.59 -8.32
#